data_8440076ee849ad2d1303b956ecb2ad54
#
_entry.id   8440076ee849ad2d1303b956ecb2ad54
#
_cell.length_a   1.000
_cell.length_b   1.000
_cell.length_c   1.000
_cell.angle_alpha   90.00
_cell.angle_beta   90.00
_cell.angle_gamma   90.00
#
_symmetry.space_group_name_H-M   'P 1'
#
loop_
_entity.id
_entity.type
_entity.pdbx_description
1 polymer ?
#
loop_
_entity_poly.entity_id
_entity_poly.type
_entity_poly.pdbx_seq_one_letter_code
_entity_poly.pdbx_strand_id
1 'polypeptide(L)'
;LGEYLLARGYLAEPPQIFNPLNGAIVVGIMITPLIASLSEDALRAVPDNLRQASYALGATPTETTLRVTIPSALSGILASIILALSRAVGETMAVTLSVGTLATFSDNMFISARTMTAYIAQRVQGELPSGTTPYFSLFAVGLYLFVITLGLNLLGQRVMNRYREAYE
;
A
#
# COMPACT_ATOMS: atom_id res chain seq x y z
N LEU A 1 6.92 -8.49 21.24
CA LEU A 1 6.72 -9.59 20.31
C LEU A 1 8.07 -10.16 19.84
N GLY A 2 8.99 -9.32 19.37
CA GLY A 2 10.30 -9.75 18.87
C GLY A 2 11.15 -10.49 19.90
N GLU A 3 11.23 -10.01 21.13
CA GLU A 3 11.96 -10.68 22.23
C GLU A 3 11.34 -12.04 22.58
N TYR A 4 10.01 -12.16 22.54
CA TYR A 4 9.33 -13.41 22.77
C TYR A 4 9.65 -14.45 21.68
N LEU A 5 9.72 -14.02 20.42
CA LEU A 5 10.09 -14.89 19.30
C LEU A 5 11.56 -15.28 19.34
N LEU A 6 12.45 -14.39 19.79
CA LEU A 6 13.85 -14.69 20.04
C LEU A 6 14.01 -15.76 21.14
N ALA A 7 13.32 -15.59 22.27
CA ALA A 7 13.38 -16.52 23.40
C ALA A 7 12.85 -17.93 23.03
N ARG A 8 11.98 -18.04 22.03
CA ARG A 8 11.47 -19.29 21.48
C ARG A 8 12.30 -19.88 20.35
N GLY A 9 13.41 -19.24 19.95
CA GLY A 9 14.29 -19.72 18.89
C GLY A 9 13.74 -19.49 17.47
N TYR A 10 12.69 -18.69 17.30
CA TYR A 10 12.16 -18.33 15.98
C TYR A 10 12.95 -17.21 15.28
N LEU A 11 13.79 -16.50 16.03
CA LEU A 11 14.67 -15.45 15.51
C LEU A 11 16.12 -15.80 15.84
N ALA A 12 16.99 -15.66 14.85
CA ALA A 12 18.43 -15.87 15.01
C ALA A 12 19.16 -14.65 15.61
N GLU A 13 18.56 -13.45 15.50
CA GLU A 13 19.14 -12.19 15.95
C GLU A 13 18.12 -11.37 16.75
N PRO A 14 18.59 -10.52 17.69
CA PRO A 14 17.70 -9.66 18.47
C PRO A 14 16.98 -8.64 17.56
N PRO A 15 15.70 -8.35 17.85
CA PRO A 15 14.93 -7.39 17.06
C PRO A 15 15.53 -5.99 17.18
N GLN A 16 15.70 -5.32 16.05
CA GLN A 16 16.16 -3.95 15.99
C GLN A 16 14.98 -2.98 16.14
N ILE A 17 15.24 -1.77 16.66
CA ILE A 17 14.23 -0.72 16.84
C ILE A 17 13.67 -0.30 15.48
N PHE A 18 14.55 -0.15 14.48
CA PHE A 18 14.15 0.13 13.11
C PHE A 18 14.09 -1.17 12.32
N ASN A 19 12.91 -1.52 11.84
CA ASN A 19 12.71 -2.79 11.14
C ASN A 19 11.52 -2.71 10.16
N PRO A 20 11.44 -3.59 9.15
CA PRO A 20 10.36 -3.63 8.17
C PRO A 20 8.96 -3.79 8.78
N LEU A 21 8.82 -4.51 9.88
CA LEU A 21 7.53 -4.68 10.55
C LEU A 21 6.98 -3.34 11.08
N ASN A 22 7.85 -2.54 11.73
CA ASN A 22 7.46 -1.20 12.18
C ASN A 22 7.08 -0.32 11.00
N GLY A 23 7.83 -0.38 9.89
CA GLY A 23 7.50 0.32 8.67
C GLY A 23 6.14 -0.08 8.11
N ALA A 24 5.84 -1.37 8.07
CA ALA A 24 4.56 -1.88 7.60
C ALA A 24 3.39 -1.37 8.45
N ILE A 25 3.54 -1.35 9.78
CA ILE A 25 2.52 -0.83 10.70
C ILE A 25 2.29 0.68 10.47
N VAL A 26 3.37 1.47 10.40
CA VAL A 26 3.29 2.93 10.22
C VAL A 26 2.61 3.26 8.88
N VAL A 27 3.04 2.62 7.79
CA VAL A 27 2.43 2.82 6.46
C VAL A 27 0.98 2.33 6.46
N GLY A 28 0.68 1.19 7.08
CA GLY A 28 -0.67 0.66 7.21
C GLY A 28 -1.63 1.65 7.89
N ILE A 29 -1.22 2.23 9.01
CA ILE A 29 -2.00 3.27 9.72
C ILE A 29 -2.19 4.50 8.82
N MET A 30 -1.15 4.91 8.11
CA MET A 30 -1.17 6.10 7.25
C MET A 30 -2.10 5.94 6.04
N ILE A 31 -2.15 4.75 5.42
CA ILE A 31 -3.01 4.52 4.24
C ILE A 31 -4.46 4.20 4.59
N THR A 32 -4.75 3.78 5.83
CA THR A 32 -6.10 3.42 6.28
C THR A 32 -7.12 4.53 6.07
N PRO A 33 -6.88 5.80 6.46
CA PRO A 33 -7.84 6.88 6.21
C PRO A 33 -8.09 7.13 4.72
N LEU A 34 -7.07 6.97 3.88
CA LEU A 34 -7.19 7.13 2.43
C LEU A 34 -8.10 6.04 1.83
N ILE A 35 -7.89 4.78 2.22
CA ILE A 35 -8.75 3.67 1.78
C ILE A 35 -10.18 3.89 2.26
N ALA A 36 -10.37 4.30 3.52
CA ALA A 36 -11.69 4.53 4.09
C ALA A 36 -12.45 5.63 3.33
N SER A 37 -11.80 6.77 3.10
CA SER A 37 -12.41 7.91 2.37
C SER A 37 -12.79 7.53 0.94
N LEU A 38 -11.87 6.95 0.18
CA LEU A 38 -12.14 6.57 -1.20
C LEU A 38 -13.17 5.44 -1.32
N SER A 39 -13.20 4.52 -0.34
CA SER A 39 -14.21 3.45 -0.31
C SER A 39 -15.59 4.01 0.06
N GLU A 40 -15.66 5.01 0.95
CA GLU A 40 -16.90 5.72 1.25
C GLU A 40 -17.45 6.44 0.01
N ASP A 41 -16.59 7.13 -0.74
CA ASP A 41 -16.98 7.78 -1.99
C ASP A 41 -17.52 6.76 -3.01
N ALA A 42 -16.88 5.60 -3.13
CA ALA A 42 -17.34 4.51 -3.98
C ALA A 42 -18.71 3.96 -3.55
N LEU A 43 -18.94 3.82 -2.25
CA LEU A 43 -20.25 3.40 -1.70
C LEU A 43 -21.33 4.45 -1.95
N ARG A 44 -21.01 5.75 -1.83
CA ARG A 44 -21.93 6.85 -2.11
C ARG A 44 -22.29 6.99 -3.59
N ALA A 45 -21.38 6.60 -4.48
CA ALA A 45 -21.59 6.64 -5.92
C ALA A 45 -22.60 5.59 -6.43
N VAL A 46 -22.99 4.60 -5.61
CA VAL A 46 -24.03 3.63 -5.97
C VAL A 46 -25.38 4.32 -6.10
N PRO A 47 -26.08 4.17 -7.24
CA PRO A 47 -27.36 4.84 -7.49
C PRO A 47 -28.42 4.52 -6.43
N ASP A 48 -29.14 5.54 -5.96
CA ASP A 48 -30.18 5.39 -4.94
C ASP A 48 -31.35 4.51 -5.40
N ASN A 49 -31.58 4.42 -6.70
CA ASN A 49 -32.62 3.56 -7.28
C ASN A 49 -32.42 2.07 -6.90
N LEU A 50 -31.16 1.61 -6.83
CA LEU A 50 -30.85 0.23 -6.41
C LEU A 50 -31.19 -0.01 -4.94
N ARG A 51 -30.93 0.97 -4.09
CA ARG A 51 -31.27 0.92 -2.67
C ARG A 51 -32.79 0.95 -2.46
N GLN A 52 -33.48 1.85 -3.17
CA GLN A 52 -34.92 1.96 -3.11
C GLN A 52 -35.62 0.69 -3.61
N ALA A 53 -35.13 0.08 -4.70
CA ALA A 53 -35.65 -1.18 -5.19
C ALA A 53 -35.50 -2.31 -4.17
N SER A 54 -34.35 -2.37 -3.48
CA SER A 54 -34.13 -3.35 -2.41
C SER A 54 -35.11 -3.15 -1.24
N TYR A 55 -35.33 -1.90 -0.82
CA TYR A 55 -36.31 -1.58 0.23
C TYR A 55 -37.74 -1.90 -0.19
N ALA A 56 -38.10 -1.67 -1.46
CA ALA A 56 -39.41 -1.99 -1.99
C ALA A 56 -39.70 -3.51 -1.96
N LEU A 57 -38.64 -4.36 -2.03
CA LEU A 57 -38.72 -5.80 -1.86
C LEU A 57 -38.74 -6.27 -0.38
N GLY A 58 -38.77 -5.31 0.56
CA GLY A 58 -38.83 -5.60 2.00
C GLY A 58 -37.49 -5.88 2.67
N ALA A 59 -36.36 -5.61 2.00
CA ALA A 59 -35.02 -5.78 2.60
C ALA A 59 -34.77 -4.76 3.71
N THR A 60 -34.08 -5.20 4.76
CA THR A 60 -33.62 -4.31 5.83
C THR A 60 -32.43 -3.45 5.36
N PRO A 61 -32.12 -2.32 6.03
CA PRO A 61 -30.95 -1.50 5.69
C PRO A 61 -29.63 -2.27 5.68
N THR A 62 -29.47 -3.20 6.60
CA THR A 62 -28.28 -4.04 6.68
C THR A 62 -28.20 -5.01 5.50
N GLU A 63 -29.29 -5.65 5.13
CA GLU A 63 -29.35 -6.53 3.95
C GLU A 63 -29.11 -5.77 2.66
N THR A 64 -29.71 -4.60 2.50
CA THR A 64 -29.47 -3.73 1.36
C THR A 64 -27.99 -3.33 1.26
N THR A 65 -27.36 -2.97 2.37
CA THR A 65 -25.94 -2.60 2.37
C THR A 65 -25.06 -3.78 1.99
N LEU A 66 -25.25 -4.96 2.60
CA LEU A 66 -24.37 -6.11 2.39
C LEU A 66 -24.60 -6.81 1.06
N ARG A 67 -25.86 -6.87 0.57
CA ARG A 67 -26.22 -7.64 -0.63
C ARG A 67 -26.36 -6.81 -1.90
N VAL A 68 -26.53 -5.49 -1.77
CA VAL A 68 -26.71 -4.61 -2.93
C VAL A 68 -25.61 -3.55 -2.98
N THR A 69 -25.45 -2.73 -1.95
CA THR A 69 -24.54 -1.57 -2.00
C THR A 69 -23.06 -1.97 -2.07
N ILE A 70 -22.61 -2.87 -1.21
CA ILE A 70 -21.19 -3.29 -1.19
C ILE A 70 -20.80 -4.02 -2.49
N PRO A 71 -21.55 -5.03 -2.97
CA PRO A 71 -21.22 -5.67 -4.25
C PRO A 71 -21.21 -4.69 -5.43
N SER A 72 -22.16 -3.77 -5.46
CA SER A 72 -22.23 -2.73 -6.51
C SER A 72 -21.05 -1.75 -6.46
N ALA A 73 -20.54 -1.42 -5.27
CA ALA A 73 -19.39 -0.55 -5.07
C ALA A 73 -18.03 -1.28 -5.16
N LEU A 74 -18.02 -2.59 -5.36
CA LEU A 74 -16.80 -3.41 -5.23
C LEU A 74 -15.66 -2.92 -6.14
N SER A 75 -15.97 -2.52 -7.36
CA SER A 75 -14.97 -1.99 -8.30
C SER A 75 -14.31 -0.72 -7.77
N GLY A 76 -15.08 0.18 -7.15
CA GLY A 76 -14.59 1.41 -6.54
C GLY A 76 -13.77 1.13 -5.27
N ILE A 77 -14.20 0.18 -4.44
CA ILE A 77 -13.44 -0.24 -3.24
C ILE A 77 -12.10 -0.88 -3.64
N LEU A 78 -12.07 -1.73 -4.66
CA LEU A 78 -10.82 -2.28 -5.17
C LEU A 78 -9.90 -1.20 -5.73
N ALA A 79 -10.46 -0.19 -6.41
CA ALA A 79 -9.71 0.97 -6.89
C ALA A 79 -9.06 1.73 -5.73
N SER A 80 -9.77 1.96 -4.65
CA SER A 80 -9.26 2.67 -3.48
C SER A 80 -8.06 1.96 -2.85
N ILE A 81 -8.13 0.63 -2.73
CA ILE A 81 -7.03 -0.20 -2.20
C ILE A 81 -5.80 -0.10 -3.11
N ILE A 82 -5.97 -0.19 -4.43
CA ILE A 82 -4.86 -0.14 -5.38
C ILE A 82 -4.20 1.23 -5.38
N LEU A 83 -4.98 2.32 -5.34
CA LEU A 83 -4.45 3.68 -5.23
C LEU A 83 -3.66 3.87 -3.92
N ALA A 84 -4.19 3.36 -2.81
CA ALA A 84 -3.51 3.43 -1.52
C ALA A 84 -2.20 2.61 -1.52
N LEU A 85 -2.18 1.41 -2.12
CA LEU A 85 -0.97 0.60 -2.26
C LEU A 85 0.07 1.29 -3.15
N SER A 86 -0.35 1.91 -4.26
CA SER A 86 0.55 2.68 -5.13
C SER A 86 1.21 3.84 -4.39
N ARG A 87 0.44 4.52 -3.52
CA ARG A 87 0.96 5.57 -2.64
C ARG A 87 1.93 5.00 -1.59
N ALA A 88 1.61 3.87 -0.99
CA ALA A 88 2.45 3.22 0.02
C ALA A 88 3.83 2.81 -0.53
N VAL A 89 3.89 2.32 -1.77
CA VAL A 89 5.16 1.97 -2.45
C VAL A 89 6.05 3.19 -2.66
N GLY A 90 5.46 4.38 -2.86
CA GLY A 90 6.19 5.64 -3.02
C GLY A 90 6.55 6.35 -1.70
N GLU A 91 6.10 5.83 -0.55
CA GLU A 91 6.36 6.48 0.74
C GLU A 91 7.85 6.45 1.09
N THR A 92 8.39 7.60 1.40
CA THR A 92 9.83 7.77 1.61
C THR A 92 10.18 8.08 3.06
N MET A 93 9.61 9.16 3.62
CA MET A 93 10.05 9.68 4.92
C MET A 93 9.63 8.77 6.07
N ALA A 94 8.35 8.40 6.14
CA ALA A 94 7.84 7.55 7.21
C ALA A 94 8.52 6.17 7.18
N VAL A 95 8.75 5.61 5.99
CA VAL A 95 9.44 4.33 5.82
C VAL A 95 10.91 4.42 6.20
N THR A 96 11.62 5.47 5.79
CA THR A 96 13.05 5.64 6.16
C THR A 96 13.23 5.73 7.67
N LEU A 97 12.32 6.44 8.35
CA LEU A 97 12.37 6.62 9.81
C LEU A 97 11.97 5.37 10.60
N SER A 98 11.17 4.48 10.01
CA SER A 98 10.64 3.30 10.72
C SER A 98 11.36 2.00 10.35
N VAL A 99 11.82 1.84 9.12
CA VAL A 99 12.50 0.64 8.62
C VAL A 99 14.01 0.70 8.86
N GLY A 100 14.57 1.92 8.82
CA GLY A 100 16.00 2.17 8.92
C GLY A 100 16.70 2.32 7.57
N THR A 101 18.03 2.28 7.60
CA THR A 101 18.87 2.65 6.46
C THR A 101 19.98 1.63 6.15
N LEU A 102 20.04 0.52 6.87
CA LEU A 102 21.07 -0.51 6.67
C LEU A 102 20.83 -1.28 5.39
N ALA A 103 21.86 -1.39 4.56
CA ALA A 103 21.81 -2.17 3.32
C ALA A 103 22.07 -3.66 3.66
N THR A 104 21.18 -4.28 4.39
CA THR A 104 21.22 -5.72 4.71
C THR A 104 20.22 -6.47 3.85
N PHE A 105 20.63 -7.62 3.35
CA PHE A 105 19.73 -8.56 2.69
C PHE A 105 19.39 -9.66 3.70
N SER A 106 18.21 -9.58 4.28
CA SER A 106 17.75 -10.54 5.29
C SER A 106 16.26 -10.81 5.10
N ASP A 107 15.88 -12.06 5.24
CA ASP A 107 14.47 -12.48 5.24
C ASP A 107 13.79 -12.21 6.61
N ASN A 108 14.55 -11.69 7.56
CA ASN A 108 14.06 -11.40 8.89
C ASN A 108 13.45 -9.99 8.95
N MET A 109 12.13 -9.90 9.19
CA MET A 109 11.39 -8.62 9.29
C MET A 109 11.74 -7.77 10.51
N PHE A 110 12.55 -8.28 11.43
CA PHE A 110 12.97 -7.59 12.66
C PHE A 110 14.36 -6.95 12.57
N ILE A 111 15.03 -7.07 11.42
CA ILE A 111 16.33 -6.47 11.15
C ILE A 111 16.11 -5.25 10.27
N SER A 112 16.87 -4.16 10.55
CA SER A 112 16.82 -2.95 9.73
C SER A 112 17.14 -3.24 8.27
N ALA A 113 16.36 -2.65 7.37
CA ALA A 113 16.52 -2.78 5.93
C ALA A 113 16.51 -1.39 5.27
N ARG A 114 16.95 -1.33 4.02
CA ARG A 114 16.88 -0.10 3.22
C ARG A 114 15.86 -0.27 2.10
N THR A 115 14.89 0.63 2.05
CA THR A 115 13.94 0.69 0.93
C THR A 115 14.55 1.42 -0.27
N MET A 116 14.00 1.19 -1.46
CA MET A 116 14.45 1.87 -2.69
C MET A 116 14.23 3.39 -2.59
N THR A 117 13.12 3.83 -2.04
CA THR A 117 12.82 5.25 -1.82
C THR A 117 13.79 5.91 -0.84
N ALA A 118 14.14 5.23 0.26
CA ALA A 118 15.14 5.68 1.22
C ALA A 118 16.54 5.76 0.58
N TYR A 119 16.91 4.79 -0.26
CA TYR A 119 18.16 4.81 -1.01
C TYR A 119 18.24 6.04 -1.92
N ILE A 120 17.19 6.31 -2.70
CA ILE A 120 17.12 7.48 -3.58
C ILE A 120 17.27 8.75 -2.76
N ALA A 121 16.48 8.92 -1.69
CA ALA A 121 16.48 10.12 -0.85
C ALA A 121 17.85 10.40 -0.24
N GLN A 122 18.52 9.38 0.30
CA GLN A 122 19.85 9.52 0.89
C GLN A 122 20.92 9.87 -0.15
N ARG A 123 20.83 9.30 -1.35
CA ARG A 123 21.81 9.57 -2.41
C ARG A 123 21.66 10.98 -2.98
N VAL A 124 20.42 11.46 -3.13
CA VAL A 124 20.17 12.84 -3.63
C VAL A 124 20.66 13.91 -2.64
N GLN A 125 20.64 13.62 -1.33
CA GLN A 125 21.14 14.55 -0.31
C GLN A 125 22.68 14.58 -0.20
N GLY A 126 23.37 13.58 -0.73
CA GLY A 126 24.82 13.50 -0.79
C GLY A 126 25.40 14.15 -2.05
N GLU A 127 26.69 14.54 -2.00
CA GLU A 127 27.42 14.95 -3.19
C GLU A 127 27.68 13.73 -4.07
N LEU A 128 27.01 13.67 -5.23
CA LEU A 128 27.18 12.63 -6.23
C LEU A 128 27.93 13.19 -7.44
N PRO A 129 29.23 12.92 -7.61
CA PRO A 129 29.93 13.30 -8.81
C PRO A 129 29.28 12.67 -10.05
N SER A 130 28.98 13.46 -11.07
CA SER A 130 28.42 12.95 -12.33
C SER A 130 29.33 11.91 -12.96
N GLY A 131 28.75 10.84 -13.52
CA GLY A 131 29.49 9.77 -14.21
C GLY A 131 30.07 8.68 -13.29
N THR A 132 29.78 8.74 -11.98
CA THR A 132 30.20 7.68 -11.05
C THR A 132 29.17 6.54 -10.97
N THR A 133 29.62 5.35 -10.55
CA THR A 133 28.71 4.20 -10.33
C THR A 133 27.54 4.52 -9.39
N PRO A 134 27.74 5.22 -8.25
CA PRO A 134 26.63 5.66 -7.40
C PRO A 134 25.63 6.60 -8.10
N TYR A 135 26.09 7.44 -9.02
CA TYR A 135 25.23 8.32 -9.82
C TYR A 135 24.31 7.51 -10.73
N PHE A 136 24.85 6.54 -11.49
CA PHE A 136 24.04 5.69 -12.36
C PHE A 136 23.10 4.76 -11.59
N SER A 137 23.51 4.27 -10.42
CA SER A 137 22.67 3.41 -9.58
C SER A 137 21.42 4.12 -9.08
N LEU A 138 21.48 5.45 -8.86
CA LEU A 138 20.31 6.26 -8.51
C LEU A 138 19.22 6.18 -9.58
N PHE A 139 19.60 6.38 -10.84
CA PHE A 139 18.66 6.32 -11.97
C PHE A 139 18.15 4.91 -12.21
N ALA A 140 19.00 3.89 -12.05
CA ALA A 140 18.60 2.50 -12.18
C ALA A 140 17.53 2.11 -11.12
N VAL A 141 17.74 2.47 -9.86
CA VAL A 141 16.77 2.22 -8.78
C VAL A 141 15.49 3.03 -8.99
N GLY A 142 15.59 4.28 -9.43
CA GLY A 142 14.44 5.12 -9.76
C GLY A 142 13.61 4.53 -10.91
N LEU A 143 14.26 4.07 -11.98
CA LEU A 143 13.59 3.41 -13.09
C LEU A 143 12.91 2.10 -12.65
N TYR A 144 13.58 1.31 -11.82
CA TYR A 144 13.02 0.06 -11.29
C TYR A 144 11.78 0.32 -10.42
N LEU A 145 11.84 1.32 -9.55
CA LEU A 145 10.68 1.75 -8.74
C LEU A 145 9.54 2.24 -9.64
N PHE A 146 9.84 3.01 -10.69
CA PHE A 146 8.85 3.46 -11.65
C PHE A 146 8.16 2.29 -12.36
N VAL A 147 8.92 1.29 -12.82
CA VAL A 147 8.36 0.10 -13.50
C VAL A 147 7.45 -0.68 -12.55
N ILE A 148 7.83 -0.86 -11.29
CA ILE A 148 7.00 -1.52 -10.28
C ILE A 148 5.69 -0.76 -10.06
N THR A 149 5.76 0.54 -9.82
CA THR A 149 4.56 1.37 -9.56
C THR A 149 3.66 1.46 -10.77
N LEU A 150 4.22 1.57 -11.98
CA LEU A 150 3.47 1.53 -13.22
C LEU A 150 2.76 0.17 -13.38
N GLY A 151 3.48 -0.93 -13.14
CA GLY A 151 2.92 -2.29 -13.19
C GLY A 151 1.75 -2.47 -12.23
N LEU A 152 1.89 -2.03 -10.97
CA LEU A 152 0.82 -2.07 -9.98
C LEU A 152 -0.39 -1.25 -10.41
N ASN A 153 -0.18 -0.05 -10.96
CA ASN A 153 -1.26 0.81 -11.44
C ASN A 153 -2.00 0.19 -12.64
N LEU A 154 -1.26 -0.38 -13.60
CA LEU A 154 -1.86 -1.04 -14.76
C LEU A 154 -2.63 -2.31 -14.37
N LEU A 155 -2.10 -3.12 -13.46
CA LEU A 155 -2.80 -4.27 -12.89
C LEU A 155 -4.08 -3.83 -12.18
N GLY A 156 -3.99 -2.76 -11.39
CA GLY A 156 -5.12 -2.16 -10.70
C GLY A 156 -6.23 -1.73 -11.65
N GLN A 157 -5.88 -1.01 -12.70
CA GLN A 157 -6.85 -0.60 -13.73
C GLN A 157 -7.50 -1.82 -14.42
N ARG A 158 -6.73 -2.87 -14.69
CA ARG A 158 -7.28 -4.10 -15.26
C ARG A 158 -8.28 -4.80 -14.35
N VAL A 159 -7.95 -4.92 -13.06
CA VAL A 159 -8.86 -5.49 -12.04
C VAL A 159 -10.13 -4.65 -11.94
N MET A 160 -9.98 -3.35 -11.85
CA MET A 160 -11.09 -2.40 -11.78
C MET A 160 -12.04 -2.52 -12.98
N ASN A 161 -11.47 -2.55 -14.20
CA ASN A 161 -12.27 -2.66 -15.43
C ASN A 161 -13.00 -4.00 -15.54
N ARG A 162 -12.48 -5.05 -14.94
CA ARG A 162 -13.12 -6.39 -14.93
C ARG A 162 -14.34 -6.46 -14.01
N TYR A 163 -14.33 -5.68 -12.93
CA TYR A 163 -15.41 -5.66 -11.93
C TYR A 163 -16.29 -4.41 -12.03
N ARG A 164 -16.06 -3.58 -13.05
CA ARG A 164 -16.90 -2.41 -13.30
C ARG A 164 -18.23 -2.86 -13.86
N GLU A 165 -19.28 -2.80 -13.04
CA GLU A 165 -20.65 -2.87 -13.52
C GLU A 165 -21.01 -1.50 -14.10
N ALA A 166 -21.41 -1.48 -15.38
CA ALA A 166 -21.92 -0.28 -16.02
C ALA A 166 -23.40 -0.16 -15.61
N TYR A 167 -23.70 0.80 -14.76
CA TYR A 167 -25.09 1.20 -14.47
C TYR A 167 -25.46 2.27 -15.51
N GLU A 168 -25.93 1.84 -16.68
CA GLU A 168 -26.64 2.66 -17.64
C GLU A 168 -28.16 2.51 -17.48
#